data_9519ae203f51a85a19c976c1df4cd9fc
#
_entry.id   9519ae203f51a85a19c976c1df4cd9fc
#
_cell.length_a   1.000
_cell.length_b   1.000
_cell.length_c   1.000
_cell.angle_alpha   90.00
_cell.angle_beta   90.00
_cell.angle_gamma   90.00
#
_symmetry.space_group_name_H-M   'P 1'
#
loop_
_entity.id
_entity.type
_entity.pdbx_description
1 polymer ?
#
loop_
_entity_poly.entity_id
_entity_poly.type
_entity_poly.pdbx_seq_one_letter_code
_entity_poly.pdbx_strand_id
1 'polypeptide(L)'
;MEESSLKTDAGSVANSLSSSVGRQAAAFIAIAFGIFWLIWIPAIRLGAHPGTGEEILAFGTTGPAMAAIFLSRSRRRARTVGLAARLLWFGLLWAPCWAVYILSDKMRGVTPNPSLRFCLIVAVLAAIPAWIGSGAVSSDTGVWSLLRTLAIPQNWKWQAVAFFSLPAILLIPAAIMHALGKPLVLQQTSISVGPWIAYGTLMFFRGLFFTAYFEEPGWRGYLLPCLQRKFSPLVASLIVWIPWALWHAPLDYGRPGGRNLMFYLQTRVLSLILMSIVLTWLYNRSGGNLLTVAIFHAGMDTFPFVLPYSPISLPLVVVWVLYVIVADKMWRRPSR
;
A
#
# COMPACT_ATOMS: atom_id res chain seq x y z
N MET A 1 42.46 29.95 -3.36
CA MET A 1 42.59 28.54 -3.82
C MET A 1 41.73 27.55 -3.02
N GLU A 2 41.54 27.76 -1.72
CA GLU A 2 40.73 26.86 -0.87
C GLU A 2 39.22 26.86 -1.18
N GLU A 3 38.66 28.01 -1.52
CA GLU A 3 37.19 28.11 -1.80
C GLU A 3 36.79 27.45 -3.14
N SER A 4 37.70 27.31 -4.07
CA SER A 4 37.53 26.62 -5.36
C SER A 4 37.57 25.07 -5.16
N SER A 5 38.39 24.57 -4.24
CA SER A 5 38.49 23.14 -3.89
C SER A 5 37.25 22.64 -3.16
N LEU A 6 36.73 23.44 -2.23
CA LEU A 6 35.50 23.11 -1.48
C LEU A 6 34.23 23.05 -2.37
N LYS A 7 34.16 23.92 -3.40
CA LYS A 7 33.03 23.90 -4.36
C LYS A 7 33.12 22.72 -5.32
N THR A 8 34.29 22.26 -5.70
CA THR A 8 34.50 21.08 -6.55
C THR A 8 34.17 19.77 -5.77
N ASP A 9 34.59 19.68 -4.53
CA ASP A 9 34.27 18.53 -3.68
C ASP A 9 32.77 18.42 -3.37
N ALA A 10 32.12 19.52 -3.04
CA ALA A 10 30.66 19.53 -2.80
C ALA A 10 29.87 19.13 -4.06
N GLY A 11 30.32 19.57 -5.25
CA GLY A 11 29.75 19.20 -6.54
C GLY A 11 29.92 17.70 -6.85
N SER A 12 31.10 17.14 -6.59
CA SER A 12 31.38 15.72 -6.82
C SER A 12 30.58 14.81 -5.88
N VAL A 13 30.45 15.17 -4.61
CA VAL A 13 29.64 14.45 -3.60
C VAL A 13 28.15 14.55 -3.95
N ALA A 14 27.65 15.71 -4.37
CA ALA A 14 26.26 15.88 -4.80
C ALA A 14 25.95 15.04 -6.05
N ASN A 15 26.85 14.96 -7.01
CA ASN A 15 26.71 14.13 -8.22
C ASN A 15 26.77 12.64 -7.89
N SER A 16 27.65 12.20 -7.00
CA SER A 16 27.73 10.81 -6.56
C SER A 16 26.48 10.34 -5.79
N LEU A 17 25.95 11.18 -4.89
CA LEU A 17 24.69 10.95 -4.18
C LEU A 17 23.50 10.91 -5.15
N SER A 18 23.47 11.82 -6.13
CA SER A 18 22.41 11.86 -7.15
C SER A 18 22.40 10.60 -8.00
N SER A 19 23.57 10.12 -8.44
CA SER A 19 23.69 8.88 -9.23
C SER A 19 23.35 7.63 -8.43
N SER A 20 23.63 7.62 -7.12
CA SER A 20 23.29 6.50 -6.24
C SER A 20 21.78 6.40 -5.98
N VAL A 21 21.08 7.53 -5.76
CA VAL A 21 19.61 7.57 -5.59
C VAL A 21 18.90 7.09 -6.86
N GLY A 22 19.33 7.58 -8.04
CA GLY A 22 18.75 7.17 -9.32
C GLY A 22 18.90 5.67 -9.57
N ARG A 23 20.11 5.12 -9.35
CA ARG A 23 20.37 3.67 -9.50
C ARG A 23 19.54 2.81 -8.55
N GLN A 24 19.40 3.24 -7.28
CA GLN A 24 18.59 2.51 -6.30
C GLN A 24 17.10 2.53 -6.66
N ALA A 25 16.58 3.68 -7.09
CA ALA A 25 15.19 3.78 -7.54
C ALA A 25 14.93 2.95 -8.79
N ALA A 26 15.83 3.00 -9.79
CA ALA A 26 15.71 2.19 -11.01
C ALA A 26 15.78 0.68 -10.72
N ALA A 27 16.70 0.23 -9.87
CA ALA A 27 16.78 -1.17 -9.46
C ALA A 27 15.51 -1.63 -8.74
N PHE A 28 14.98 -0.80 -7.83
CA PHE A 28 13.72 -1.09 -7.15
C PHE A 28 12.57 -1.24 -8.14
N ILE A 29 12.39 -0.30 -9.06
CA ILE A 29 11.33 -0.34 -10.07
C ILE A 29 11.48 -1.57 -10.94
N ALA A 30 12.68 -1.86 -11.44
CA ALA A 30 12.93 -3.03 -12.31
C ALA A 30 12.55 -4.35 -11.60
N ILE A 31 12.91 -4.53 -10.33
CA ILE A 31 12.59 -5.75 -9.58
C ILE A 31 11.09 -5.81 -9.27
N ALA A 32 10.49 -4.71 -8.80
CA ALA A 32 9.07 -4.67 -8.45
C ALA A 32 8.17 -4.95 -9.66
N PHE A 33 8.47 -4.34 -10.81
CA PHE A 33 7.75 -4.57 -12.07
C PHE A 33 8.03 -5.96 -12.62
N GLY A 34 9.30 -6.41 -12.58
CA GLY A 34 9.69 -7.73 -13.08
C GLY A 34 8.91 -8.84 -12.38
N ILE A 35 8.90 -8.87 -11.04
CA ILE A 35 8.15 -9.87 -10.27
C ILE A 35 6.65 -9.81 -10.59
N PHE A 36 6.08 -8.62 -10.59
CA PHE A 36 4.66 -8.41 -10.78
C PHE A 36 4.20 -8.79 -12.20
N TRP A 37 4.85 -8.24 -13.22
CA TRP A 37 4.45 -8.46 -14.61
C TRP A 37 4.73 -9.88 -15.10
N LEU A 38 5.79 -10.54 -14.60
CA LEU A 38 6.08 -11.93 -14.89
C LEU A 38 4.99 -12.89 -14.36
N ILE A 39 4.29 -12.50 -13.29
CA ILE A 39 3.16 -13.29 -12.74
C ILE A 39 1.85 -12.86 -13.40
N TRP A 40 1.59 -11.58 -13.50
CA TRP A 40 0.28 -11.07 -13.94
C TRP A 40 0.02 -11.23 -15.42
N ILE A 41 0.98 -10.95 -16.28
CA ILE A 41 0.77 -11.03 -17.72
C ILE A 41 0.41 -12.46 -18.15
N PRO A 42 1.18 -13.50 -17.75
CA PRO A 42 0.79 -14.87 -18.06
C PRO A 42 -0.54 -15.28 -17.41
N ALA A 43 -0.76 -14.94 -16.13
CA ALA A 43 -1.99 -15.29 -15.43
C ALA A 43 -3.24 -14.69 -16.13
N ILE A 44 -3.21 -13.41 -16.48
CA ILE A 44 -4.30 -12.75 -17.21
C ILE A 44 -4.49 -13.38 -18.61
N ARG A 45 -3.40 -13.69 -19.31
CA ARG A 45 -3.46 -14.36 -20.62
C ARG A 45 -4.09 -15.76 -20.53
N LEU A 46 -3.94 -16.44 -19.39
CA LEU A 46 -4.55 -17.74 -19.09
C LEU A 46 -5.97 -17.61 -18.48
N GLY A 47 -6.55 -16.41 -18.46
CA GLY A 47 -7.91 -16.17 -18.03
C GLY A 47 -8.08 -15.85 -16.54
N ALA A 48 -7.00 -15.58 -15.80
CA ALA A 48 -7.13 -15.11 -14.42
C ALA A 48 -7.71 -13.69 -14.38
N HIS A 49 -8.76 -13.52 -13.58
CA HIS A 49 -9.41 -12.22 -13.34
C HIS A 49 -9.97 -12.19 -11.91
N PRO A 50 -10.41 -11.05 -11.37
CA PRO A 50 -11.14 -11.02 -10.11
C PRO A 50 -12.34 -11.97 -10.18
N GLY A 51 -12.36 -12.92 -9.25
CA GLY A 51 -13.37 -13.99 -9.23
C GLY A 51 -12.88 -15.32 -9.80
N THR A 52 -11.79 -15.37 -10.58
CA THR A 52 -11.21 -16.60 -11.09
C THR A 52 -9.70 -16.47 -11.17
N GLY A 53 -8.95 -17.09 -10.26
CA GLY A 53 -7.50 -16.99 -10.19
C GLY A 53 -7.00 -15.68 -9.55
N GLU A 54 -7.84 -14.98 -8.81
CA GLU A 54 -7.47 -13.77 -8.08
C GLU A 54 -6.33 -14.03 -7.08
N GLU A 55 -6.29 -15.22 -6.50
CA GLU A 55 -5.22 -15.68 -5.62
C GLU A 55 -3.85 -15.72 -6.33
N ILE A 56 -3.82 -16.04 -7.61
CA ILE A 56 -2.59 -16.01 -8.41
C ILE A 56 -2.17 -14.56 -8.66
N LEU A 57 -3.13 -13.68 -8.96
CA LEU A 57 -2.85 -12.27 -9.13
C LEU A 57 -2.30 -11.65 -7.83
N ALA A 58 -2.79 -12.08 -6.67
CA ALA A 58 -2.31 -11.61 -5.37
C ALA A 58 -0.83 -11.96 -5.10
N PHE A 59 -0.28 -13.05 -5.66
CA PHE A 59 1.16 -13.31 -5.59
C PHE A 59 1.99 -12.24 -6.31
N GLY A 60 1.51 -11.73 -7.44
CA GLY A 60 2.18 -10.66 -8.18
C GLY A 60 2.28 -9.37 -7.40
N THR A 61 1.26 -9.03 -6.57
CA THR A 61 1.28 -7.80 -5.77
C THR A 61 2.40 -7.75 -4.73
N THR A 62 3.07 -8.87 -4.44
CA THR A 62 4.24 -8.92 -3.53
C THR A 62 5.49 -8.23 -4.08
N GLY A 63 5.51 -7.88 -5.37
CA GLY A 63 6.69 -7.33 -6.06
C GLY A 63 7.38 -6.18 -5.33
N PRO A 64 6.67 -5.11 -4.91
CA PRO A 64 7.29 -4.00 -4.20
C PRO A 64 7.91 -4.39 -2.85
N ALA A 65 7.23 -5.21 -2.03
CA ALA A 65 7.80 -5.68 -0.76
C ALA A 65 9.04 -6.56 -0.98
N MET A 66 8.99 -7.47 -1.95
CA MET A 66 10.11 -8.33 -2.28
C MET A 66 11.32 -7.54 -2.80
N ALA A 67 11.08 -6.52 -3.64
CA ALA A 67 12.13 -5.61 -4.09
C ALA A 67 12.78 -4.87 -2.91
N ALA A 68 11.99 -4.34 -1.97
CA ALA A 68 12.49 -3.68 -0.78
C ALA A 68 13.31 -4.62 0.11
N ILE A 69 12.82 -5.85 0.34
CA ILE A 69 13.51 -6.89 1.13
C ILE A 69 14.85 -7.24 0.49
N PHE A 70 14.87 -7.44 -0.83
CA PHE A 70 16.08 -7.80 -1.56
C PHE A 70 17.14 -6.69 -1.53
N LEU A 71 16.73 -5.43 -1.77
CA LEU A 71 17.64 -4.29 -1.84
C LEU A 71 18.08 -3.78 -0.46
N SER A 72 17.30 -4.04 0.60
CA SER A 72 17.62 -3.64 1.97
C SER A 72 18.46 -4.68 2.72
N ARG A 73 18.95 -5.73 2.07
CA ARG A 73 19.77 -6.76 2.71
C ARG A 73 20.99 -6.13 3.38
N SER A 74 21.00 -6.14 4.71
CA SER A 74 22.14 -5.73 5.53
C SER A 74 23.08 -6.93 5.71
N ARG A 75 24.40 -6.72 5.58
CA ARG A 75 25.41 -7.71 5.92
C ARG A 75 25.62 -7.88 7.43
N ARG A 76 24.99 -7.04 8.28
CA ARG A 76 25.08 -7.14 9.73
C ARG A 76 24.22 -8.31 10.23
N ARG A 77 24.81 -9.18 11.07
CA ARG A 77 24.07 -10.26 11.75
C ARG A 77 22.95 -9.64 12.59
N ALA A 78 21.72 -10.03 12.32
CA ALA A 78 20.56 -9.67 13.11
C ALA A 78 20.64 -10.36 14.48
N ARG A 79 20.27 -9.67 15.54
CA ARG A 79 19.87 -10.31 16.80
C ARG A 79 18.53 -11.00 16.52
N THR A 80 18.53 -12.32 16.43
CA THR A 80 17.33 -13.10 16.14
C THR A 80 16.72 -13.61 17.44
N VAL A 81 15.44 -13.40 17.61
CA VAL A 81 14.63 -14.17 18.58
C VAL A 81 14.70 -15.65 18.17
N GLY A 82 14.67 -16.56 19.14
CA GLY A 82 14.80 -17.98 18.90
C GLY A 82 13.77 -18.49 17.86
N LEU A 83 14.15 -19.52 17.10
CA LEU A 83 13.31 -20.11 16.05
C LEU A 83 11.87 -20.44 16.54
N ALA A 84 11.75 -20.97 17.76
CA ALA A 84 10.45 -21.31 18.34
C ALA A 84 9.50 -20.10 18.46
N ALA A 85 10.01 -18.95 18.94
CA ALA A 85 9.20 -17.72 19.02
C ALA A 85 8.82 -17.21 17.62
N ARG A 86 9.73 -17.31 16.65
CA ARG A 86 9.43 -16.93 15.26
C ARG A 86 8.35 -17.82 14.63
N LEU A 87 8.43 -19.12 14.86
CA LEU A 87 7.42 -20.07 14.38
C LEU A 87 6.05 -19.85 15.05
N LEU A 88 6.05 -19.51 16.36
CA LEU A 88 4.83 -19.13 17.07
C LEU A 88 4.19 -17.88 16.44
N TRP A 89 4.95 -16.81 16.25
CA TRP A 89 4.44 -15.60 15.58
C TRP A 89 3.99 -15.86 14.14
N PHE A 90 4.69 -16.71 13.41
CA PHE A 90 4.27 -17.12 12.09
C PHE A 90 2.90 -17.80 12.12
N GLY A 91 2.69 -18.79 13.00
CA GLY A 91 1.40 -19.48 13.11
C GLY A 91 0.26 -18.56 13.56
N LEU A 92 0.53 -17.67 14.54
CA LEU A 92 -0.44 -16.69 15.03
C LEU A 92 -0.89 -15.68 13.96
N LEU A 93 -0.03 -15.37 12.99
CA LEU A 93 -0.34 -14.45 11.89
C LEU A 93 -0.91 -15.21 10.68
N TRP A 94 -0.42 -16.42 10.41
CA TRP A 94 -0.80 -17.19 9.23
C TRP A 94 -2.27 -17.60 9.23
N ALA A 95 -2.78 -18.14 10.33
CA ALA A 95 -4.15 -18.61 10.43
C ALA A 95 -5.19 -17.48 10.24
N PRO A 96 -5.05 -16.28 10.88
CA PRO A 96 -5.93 -15.14 10.60
C PRO A 96 -5.84 -14.65 9.15
N CYS A 97 -4.65 -14.56 8.55
CA CYS A 97 -4.50 -14.15 7.16
C CYS A 97 -5.24 -15.12 6.22
N TRP A 98 -5.04 -16.44 6.41
CA TRP A 98 -5.74 -17.46 5.64
C TRP A 98 -7.25 -17.36 5.79
N ALA A 99 -7.75 -17.26 7.03
CA ALA A 99 -9.18 -17.14 7.32
C ALA A 99 -9.78 -15.87 6.69
N VAL A 100 -9.12 -14.71 6.83
CA VAL A 100 -9.58 -13.45 6.24
C VAL A 100 -9.73 -13.57 4.73
N TYR A 101 -8.78 -14.20 4.04
CA TYR A 101 -8.87 -14.38 2.58
C TYR A 101 -10.06 -15.25 2.20
N ILE A 102 -10.17 -16.46 2.79
CA ILE A 102 -11.26 -17.41 2.50
C ILE A 102 -12.64 -16.80 2.80
N LEU A 103 -12.79 -16.22 4.00
CA LEU A 103 -14.07 -15.65 4.43
C LEU A 103 -14.48 -14.43 3.60
N SER A 104 -13.52 -13.58 3.23
CA SER A 104 -13.79 -12.44 2.38
C SER A 104 -14.26 -12.86 0.99
N ASP A 105 -13.64 -13.88 0.37
CA ASP A 105 -14.05 -14.38 -0.95
C ASP A 105 -15.42 -15.08 -0.89
N LYS A 106 -15.69 -15.82 0.19
CA LYS A 106 -17.00 -16.41 0.42
C LYS A 106 -18.08 -15.32 0.52
N MET A 107 -17.84 -14.26 1.29
CA MET A 107 -18.81 -13.15 1.43
C MET A 107 -19.00 -12.34 0.15
N ARG A 108 -17.96 -12.23 -0.69
CA ARG A 108 -18.06 -11.61 -2.01
C ARG A 108 -18.83 -12.47 -3.03
N GLY A 109 -19.13 -13.71 -2.69
CA GLY A 109 -19.72 -14.67 -3.61
C GLY A 109 -18.76 -15.14 -4.72
N VAL A 110 -17.49 -14.81 -4.60
CA VAL A 110 -16.44 -15.18 -5.58
C VAL A 110 -16.16 -16.67 -5.51
N THR A 111 -16.02 -17.20 -4.28
CA THR A 111 -15.78 -18.62 -4.02
C THR A 111 -16.69 -19.09 -2.89
N PRO A 112 -18.00 -19.25 -3.14
CA PRO A 112 -18.98 -19.60 -2.08
C PRO A 112 -18.67 -20.96 -1.44
N ASN A 113 -18.15 -21.92 -2.23
CA ASN A 113 -17.73 -23.25 -1.79
C ASN A 113 -16.25 -23.45 -2.18
N PRO A 114 -15.29 -23.04 -1.34
CA PRO A 114 -13.88 -23.12 -1.68
C PRO A 114 -13.41 -24.57 -1.82
N SER A 115 -12.80 -24.90 -2.94
CA SER A 115 -12.20 -26.22 -3.15
C SER A 115 -10.94 -26.38 -2.28
N LEU A 116 -10.54 -27.64 -2.01
CA LEU A 116 -9.30 -27.93 -1.30
C LEU A 116 -8.09 -27.28 -2.01
N ARG A 117 -8.04 -27.34 -3.34
CA ARG A 117 -6.98 -26.69 -4.16
C ARG A 117 -6.92 -25.18 -3.87
N PHE A 118 -8.04 -24.50 -3.89
CA PHE A 118 -8.12 -23.07 -3.60
C PHE A 118 -7.63 -22.78 -2.17
N CYS A 119 -8.10 -23.54 -1.16
CA CYS A 119 -7.68 -23.38 0.22
C CYS A 119 -6.15 -23.56 0.40
N LEU A 120 -5.55 -24.52 -0.31
CA LEU A 120 -4.10 -24.75 -0.28
C LEU A 120 -3.32 -23.59 -0.94
N ILE A 121 -3.77 -23.09 -2.09
CA ILE A 121 -3.14 -21.94 -2.75
C ILE A 121 -3.19 -20.71 -1.81
N VAL A 122 -4.35 -20.44 -1.22
CA VAL A 122 -4.52 -19.33 -0.27
C VAL A 122 -3.67 -19.53 1.00
N ALA A 123 -3.48 -20.78 1.46
CA ALA A 123 -2.61 -21.08 2.59
C ALA A 123 -1.14 -20.70 2.30
N VAL A 124 -0.67 -20.97 1.08
CA VAL A 124 0.68 -20.56 0.63
C VAL A 124 0.75 -19.04 0.49
N LEU A 125 -0.27 -18.42 -0.07
CA LEU A 125 -0.34 -16.95 -0.18
C LEU A 125 -0.31 -16.28 1.22
N ALA A 126 -1.08 -16.78 2.18
CA ALA A 126 -1.14 -16.27 3.55
C ALA A 126 0.18 -16.44 4.31
N ALA A 127 1.04 -17.40 3.89
CA ALA A 127 2.36 -17.56 4.47
C ALA A 127 3.28 -16.35 4.23
N ILE A 128 3.05 -15.57 3.16
CA ILE A 128 3.88 -14.40 2.83
C ILE A 128 3.73 -13.27 3.88
N PRO A 129 2.52 -12.72 4.12
CA PRO A 129 2.36 -11.68 5.14
C PRO A 129 2.68 -12.21 6.55
N ALA A 130 2.40 -13.47 6.84
CA ALA A 130 2.77 -14.09 8.12
C ALA A 130 4.28 -14.19 8.29
N TRP A 131 5.02 -14.56 7.26
CA TRP A 131 6.48 -14.61 7.29
C TRP A 131 7.11 -13.22 7.46
N ILE A 132 6.59 -12.21 6.73
CA ILE A 132 6.97 -10.81 6.86
C ILE A 132 6.73 -10.34 8.30
N GLY A 133 5.52 -10.52 8.83
CA GLY A 133 5.14 -10.11 10.17
C GLY A 133 5.93 -10.81 11.26
N SER A 134 6.13 -12.14 11.16
CA SER A 134 6.93 -12.90 12.12
C SER A 134 8.39 -12.45 12.15
N GLY A 135 8.97 -12.14 11.00
CA GLY A 135 10.30 -11.56 10.90
C GLY A 135 10.39 -10.16 11.50
N ALA A 136 9.39 -9.32 11.23
CA ALA A 136 9.30 -7.96 11.75
C ALA A 136 9.24 -7.92 13.30
N VAL A 137 8.53 -8.85 13.91
CA VAL A 137 8.43 -8.97 15.38
C VAL A 137 9.70 -9.57 15.98
N SER A 138 10.39 -10.44 15.26
CA SER A 138 11.49 -11.26 15.78
C SER A 138 12.89 -10.71 15.55
N SER A 139 13.06 -9.61 14.79
CA SER A 139 14.39 -9.08 14.44
C SER A 139 14.40 -7.56 14.36
N ASP A 140 15.48 -6.92 14.82
CA ASP A 140 15.62 -5.47 14.97
C ASP A 140 16.69 -4.85 14.06
N THR A 141 17.22 -5.58 13.07
CA THR A 141 18.27 -5.08 12.16
C THR A 141 17.93 -5.20 10.66
N GLY A 142 18.47 -4.28 9.87
CA GLY A 142 18.35 -4.28 8.41
C GLY A 142 16.89 -4.15 7.94
N VAL A 143 16.49 -4.99 6.98
CA VAL A 143 15.12 -4.99 6.44
C VAL A 143 14.05 -5.25 7.49
N TRP A 144 14.38 -6.02 8.55
CA TRP A 144 13.43 -6.32 9.62
C TRP A 144 13.10 -5.10 10.47
N SER A 145 14.05 -4.18 10.67
CA SER A 145 13.76 -2.92 11.36
C SER A 145 12.76 -2.06 10.57
N LEU A 146 12.82 -2.09 9.25
CA LEU A 146 11.83 -1.45 8.39
C LEU A 146 10.46 -2.14 8.51
N LEU A 147 10.43 -3.46 8.35
CA LEU A 147 9.18 -4.24 8.42
C LEU A 147 8.57 -4.25 9.82
N ARG A 148 9.37 -4.06 10.88
CA ARG A 148 8.87 -3.91 12.24
C ARG A 148 7.86 -2.78 12.38
N THR A 149 7.99 -1.72 11.61
CA THR A 149 7.04 -0.61 11.61
C THR A 149 5.68 -0.96 10.99
N LEU A 150 5.54 -2.12 10.31
CA LEU A 150 4.25 -2.69 9.90
C LEU A 150 3.53 -3.44 11.03
N ALA A 151 4.29 -4.07 11.92
CA ALA A 151 3.73 -4.93 12.96
C ALA A 151 3.51 -4.21 14.29
N ILE A 152 4.32 -3.18 14.58
CA ILE A 152 4.30 -2.51 15.88
C ILE A 152 3.66 -1.13 15.76
N PRO A 153 2.52 -0.91 16.45
CA PRO A 153 1.91 0.41 16.52
C PRO A 153 2.87 1.41 17.19
N GLN A 154 3.18 2.47 16.48
CA GLN A 154 3.91 3.61 17.00
C GLN A 154 3.09 4.86 16.71
N ASN A 155 2.94 5.74 17.73
CA ASN A 155 2.21 6.97 17.55
C ASN A 155 0.74 6.76 17.09
N TRP A 156 -0.04 6.07 17.92
CA TRP A 156 -1.44 5.68 17.66
C TRP A 156 -2.34 6.81 17.11
N LYS A 157 -2.04 8.07 17.42
CA LYS A 157 -2.77 9.23 16.90
C LYS A 157 -2.76 9.27 15.36
N TRP A 158 -1.63 8.96 14.74
CA TRP A 158 -1.52 8.94 13.29
C TRP A 158 -2.19 7.73 12.67
N GLN A 159 -2.25 6.61 13.40
CA GLN A 159 -3.02 5.43 12.99
C GLN A 159 -4.52 5.72 13.05
N ALA A 160 -4.98 6.45 14.08
CA ALA A 160 -6.36 6.91 14.15
C ALA A 160 -6.68 7.89 13.01
N VAL A 161 -5.80 8.86 12.71
CA VAL A 161 -5.95 9.74 11.55
C VAL A 161 -6.02 8.93 10.26
N ALA A 162 -5.13 7.96 10.06
CA ALA A 162 -5.11 7.10 8.88
C ALA A 162 -6.41 6.30 8.72
N PHE A 163 -6.98 5.79 9.81
CA PHE A 163 -8.20 5.00 9.77
C PHE A 163 -9.46 5.85 9.57
N PHE A 164 -9.60 6.95 10.31
CA PHE A 164 -10.84 7.71 10.36
C PHE A 164 -10.98 8.82 9.30
N SER A 165 -9.89 9.25 8.66
CA SER A 165 -9.93 10.37 7.71
C SER A 165 -10.80 10.09 6.48
N LEU A 166 -10.66 8.92 5.85
CA LEU A 166 -11.49 8.54 4.70
C LEU A 166 -12.95 8.31 5.09
N PRO A 167 -13.29 7.55 6.15
CA PRO A 167 -14.67 7.48 6.65
C PRO A 167 -15.27 8.86 6.91
N ALA A 168 -14.56 9.78 7.53
CA ALA A 168 -15.05 11.13 7.77
C ALA A 168 -15.38 11.88 6.47
N ILE A 169 -14.47 11.83 5.47
CA ILE A 169 -14.66 12.46 4.15
C ILE A 169 -15.82 11.83 3.36
N LEU A 170 -16.11 10.55 3.57
CA LEU A 170 -17.23 9.88 2.92
C LEU A 170 -18.55 10.12 3.65
N LEU A 171 -18.59 9.85 4.96
CA LEU A 171 -19.82 9.81 5.76
C LEU A 171 -20.36 11.19 6.08
N ILE A 172 -19.51 12.18 6.42
CA ILE A 172 -20.00 13.50 6.83
C ILE A 172 -20.77 14.17 5.68
N PRO A 173 -20.24 14.30 4.46
CA PRO A 173 -21.01 14.88 3.35
C PRO A 173 -22.24 14.03 2.99
N ALA A 174 -22.13 12.70 3.03
CA ALA A 174 -23.26 11.82 2.74
C ALA A 174 -24.41 12.05 3.74
N ALA A 175 -24.09 12.14 5.04
CA ALA A 175 -25.08 12.44 6.08
C ALA A 175 -25.73 13.83 5.91
N ILE A 176 -24.93 14.86 5.60
CA ILE A 176 -25.46 16.21 5.34
C ILE A 176 -26.40 16.19 4.13
N MET A 177 -25.99 15.57 3.02
CA MET A 177 -26.81 15.49 1.81
C MET A 177 -28.11 14.70 2.05
N HIS A 178 -28.03 13.64 2.85
CA HIS A 178 -29.20 12.86 3.26
C HIS A 178 -30.18 13.70 4.11
N ALA A 179 -29.67 14.46 5.07
CA ALA A 179 -30.47 15.38 5.87
C ALA A 179 -31.15 16.48 5.03
N LEU A 180 -30.56 16.83 3.87
CA LEU A 180 -31.12 17.75 2.87
C LEU A 180 -32.07 17.05 1.87
N GLY A 181 -32.51 15.81 2.16
CA GLY A 181 -33.44 15.05 1.33
C GLY A 181 -32.85 14.39 0.09
N LYS A 182 -31.52 14.33 -0.03
CA LYS A 182 -30.88 13.62 -1.14
C LYS A 182 -30.68 12.14 -0.80
N PRO A 183 -30.83 11.22 -1.79
CA PRO A 183 -30.62 9.80 -1.53
C PRO A 183 -29.14 9.50 -1.16
N LEU A 184 -28.93 8.54 -0.28
CA LEU A 184 -27.59 8.00 -0.04
C LEU A 184 -27.10 7.22 -1.25
N VAL A 185 -25.87 7.49 -1.67
CA VAL A 185 -25.22 6.72 -2.74
C VAL A 185 -24.40 5.61 -2.10
N LEU A 186 -24.81 4.36 -2.33
CA LEU A 186 -24.13 3.14 -1.91
C LEU A 186 -23.71 2.36 -3.15
N GLN A 187 -22.51 1.85 -3.19
CA GLN A 187 -22.09 0.97 -4.30
C GLN A 187 -22.72 -0.42 -4.21
N GLN A 188 -23.12 -0.85 -3.02
CA GLN A 188 -23.71 -2.16 -2.79
C GLN A 188 -24.93 -2.02 -1.89
N THR A 189 -26.11 -2.39 -2.39
CA THR A 189 -27.40 -2.14 -1.71
C THR A 189 -28.08 -3.40 -1.16
N SER A 190 -27.52 -4.59 -1.39
CA SER A 190 -28.21 -5.87 -1.18
C SER A 190 -27.86 -6.62 0.12
N ILE A 191 -27.02 -6.05 0.99
CA ILE A 191 -26.56 -6.73 2.21
C ILE A 191 -27.17 -6.05 3.45
N SER A 192 -27.72 -6.84 4.40
CA SER A 192 -28.20 -6.33 5.68
C SER A 192 -27.07 -5.83 6.58
N VAL A 193 -27.37 -4.96 7.58
CA VAL A 193 -26.36 -4.21 8.37
C VAL A 193 -25.33 -5.10 9.07
N GLY A 194 -25.74 -6.22 9.67
CA GLY A 194 -24.80 -7.10 10.37
C GLY A 194 -23.77 -7.75 9.43
N PRO A 195 -24.18 -8.45 8.37
CA PRO A 195 -23.29 -8.94 7.32
C PRO A 195 -22.48 -7.84 6.64
N TRP A 196 -23.02 -6.61 6.53
CA TRP A 196 -22.30 -5.46 5.97
C TRP A 196 -21.07 -5.06 6.79
N ILE A 197 -21.22 -4.96 8.12
CA ILE A 197 -20.10 -4.66 9.02
C ILE A 197 -19.03 -5.76 8.92
N ALA A 198 -19.46 -7.03 8.97
CA ALA A 198 -18.54 -8.17 8.82
C ALA A 198 -17.82 -8.15 7.47
N TYR A 199 -18.54 -7.86 6.39
CA TYR A 199 -17.98 -7.71 5.05
C TYR A 199 -16.94 -6.60 5.00
N GLY A 200 -17.25 -5.38 5.47
CA GLY A 200 -16.33 -4.25 5.50
C GLY A 200 -15.08 -4.55 6.34
N THR A 201 -15.25 -5.22 7.48
CA THR A 201 -14.14 -5.64 8.34
C THR A 201 -13.22 -6.63 7.62
N LEU A 202 -13.77 -7.66 6.98
CA LEU A 202 -12.99 -8.63 6.23
C LEU A 202 -12.29 -8.02 5.03
N MET A 203 -12.95 -7.11 4.31
CA MET A 203 -12.34 -6.39 3.18
C MET A 203 -11.18 -5.50 3.65
N PHE A 204 -11.34 -4.81 4.79
CA PHE A 204 -10.27 -3.99 5.35
C PHE A 204 -9.03 -4.83 5.72
N PHE A 205 -9.22 -5.95 6.43
CA PHE A 205 -8.09 -6.83 6.77
C PHE A 205 -7.51 -7.55 5.55
N ARG A 206 -8.33 -7.87 4.53
CA ARG A 206 -7.82 -8.37 3.25
C ARG A 206 -6.93 -7.33 2.57
N GLY A 207 -7.38 -6.08 2.46
CA GLY A 207 -6.59 -4.97 1.93
C GLY A 207 -5.30 -4.74 2.73
N LEU A 208 -5.39 -4.83 4.05
CA LEU A 208 -4.23 -4.67 4.93
C LEU A 208 -3.17 -5.74 4.68
N PHE A 209 -3.55 -7.03 4.70
CA PHE A 209 -2.59 -8.14 4.64
C PHE A 209 -2.14 -8.49 3.22
N PHE A 210 -3.00 -8.34 2.21
CA PHE A 210 -2.73 -8.82 0.85
C PHE A 210 -2.55 -7.72 -0.19
N THR A 211 -2.72 -6.45 0.20
CA THR A 211 -2.40 -5.28 -0.64
C THR A 211 -1.37 -4.41 0.05
N ALA A 212 -1.73 -3.78 1.17
CA ALA A 212 -0.88 -2.80 1.82
C ALA A 212 0.45 -3.40 2.34
N TYR A 213 0.43 -4.60 2.94
CA TYR A 213 1.66 -5.29 3.39
C TYR A 213 2.57 -5.73 2.23
N PHE A 214 2.02 -5.90 1.03
CA PHE A 214 2.78 -6.24 -0.17
C PHE A 214 3.32 -5.01 -0.89
N GLU A 215 2.67 -3.86 -0.76
CA GLU A 215 3.00 -2.65 -1.47
C GLU A 215 3.79 -1.63 -0.65
N GLU A 216 3.34 -1.31 0.57
CA GLU A 216 3.88 -0.20 1.35
C GLU A 216 5.34 -0.37 1.78
N PRO A 217 5.86 -1.58 2.09
CA PRO A 217 7.30 -1.76 2.33
C PRO A 217 8.15 -1.31 1.15
N GLY A 218 7.65 -1.50 -0.06
CA GLY A 218 8.31 -1.08 -1.29
C GLY A 218 8.17 0.41 -1.54
N TRP A 219 6.95 0.88 -1.71
CA TRP A 219 6.69 2.25 -2.12
C TRP A 219 7.08 3.26 -1.06
N ARG A 220 6.63 3.08 0.20
CA ARG A 220 6.87 4.04 1.30
C ARG A 220 8.03 3.64 2.20
N GLY A 221 8.32 2.34 2.31
CA GLY A 221 9.43 1.88 3.13
C GLY A 221 10.80 1.98 2.45
N TYR A 222 10.87 1.81 1.15
CA TYR A 222 12.14 1.84 0.40
C TYR A 222 12.24 3.01 -0.60
N LEU A 223 11.34 3.10 -1.59
CA LEU A 223 11.47 4.06 -2.68
C LEU A 223 11.31 5.50 -2.20
N LEU A 224 10.28 5.81 -1.41
CA LEU A 224 10.02 7.16 -0.91
C LEU A 224 11.20 7.71 -0.08
N PRO A 225 11.73 7.04 0.96
CA PRO A 225 12.89 7.52 1.71
C PRO A 225 14.14 7.66 0.83
N CYS A 226 14.32 6.77 -0.15
CA CYS A 226 15.40 6.89 -1.12
C CYS A 226 15.32 8.22 -1.90
N LEU A 227 14.13 8.56 -2.39
CA LEU A 227 13.88 9.78 -3.14
C LEU A 227 13.96 11.04 -2.26
N GLN A 228 13.48 10.99 -1.01
CA GLN A 228 13.51 12.11 -0.07
C GLN A 228 14.93 12.50 0.35
N ARG A 229 15.94 11.67 0.08
CA ARG A 229 17.34 12.09 0.21
C ARG A 229 17.72 13.22 -0.75
N LYS A 230 17.02 13.33 -1.88
CA LYS A 230 17.31 14.31 -2.94
C LYS A 230 16.18 15.32 -3.16
N PHE A 231 14.93 14.88 -3.02
CA PHE A 231 13.74 15.66 -3.37
C PHE A 231 12.94 16.06 -2.13
N SER A 232 12.10 17.10 -2.26
CA SER A 232 11.10 17.43 -1.25
C SER A 232 10.04 16.33 -1.13
N PRO A 233 9.31 16.24 0.00
CA PRO A 233 8.23 15.26 0.16
C PRO A 233 7.22 15.27 -0.99
N LEU A 234 6.81 16.45 -1.45
CA LEU A 234 5.87 16.58 -2.56
C LEU A 234 6.44 16.01 -3.86
N VAL A 235 7.65 16.40 -4.23
CA VAL A 235 8.30 15.89 -5.46
C VAL A 235 8.55 14.39 -5.36
N ALA A 236 8.98 13.89 -4.19
CA ALA A 236 9.18 12.46 -3.98
C ALA A 236 7.86 11.68 -4.10
N SER A 237 6.73 12.20 -3.58
CA SER A 237 5.42 11.56 -3.72
C SER A 237 4.96 11.48 -5.18
N LEU A 238 5.22 12.52 -5.97
CA LEU A 238 4.90 12.53 -7.41
C LEU A 238 5.76 11.55 -8.20
N ILE A 239 7.05 11.42 -7.84
CA ILE A 239 7.94 10.42 -8.46
C ILE A 239 7.51 8.99 -8.08
N VAL A 240 7.06 8.73 -6.85
CA VAL A 240 6.51 7.43 -6.43
C VAL A 240 5.21 7.11 -7.15
N TRP A 241 4.33 8.10 -7.31
CA TRP A 241 3.04 7.92 -7.96
C TRP A 241 3.17 7.38 -9.39
N ILE A 242 4.11 7.89 -10.18
CA ILE A 242 4.27 7.50 -11.60
C ILE A 242 4.46 5.98 -11.75
N PRO A 243 5.51 5.35 -11.18
CA PRO A 243 5.66 3.90 -11.29
C PRO A 243 4.52 3.15 -10.57
N TRP A 244 3.97 3.65 -9.47
CA TRP A 244 2.86 2.99 -8.80
C TRP A 244 1.59 2.94 -9.66
N ALA A 245 1.27 4.01 -10.37
CA ALA A 245 0.16 4.02 -11.33
C ALA A 245 0.42 3.06 -12.51
N LEU A 246 1.60 3.14 -13.13
CA LEU A 246 1.97 2.31 -14.28
C LEU A 246 2.06 0.82 -13.93
N TRP A 247 2.45 0.50 -12.72
CA TRP A 247 2.54 -0.87 -12.24
C TRP A 247 1.20 -1.61 -12.34
N HIS A 248 0.07 -0.93 -12.16
CA HIS A 248 -1.28 -1.50 -12.28
C HIS A 248 -1.73 -1.74 -13.74
N ALA A 249 -1.02 -1.24 -14.75
CA ALA A 249 -1.48 -1.27 -16.14
C ALA A 249 -1.89 -2.66 -16.66
N PRO A 250 -1.15 -3.76 -16.42
CA PRO A 250 -1.58 -5.09 -16.86
C PRO A 250 -2.93 -5.51 -16.29
N LEU A 251 -3.20 -5.13 -15.03
CA LEU A 251 -4.46 -5.45 -14.36
C LEU A 251 -5.64 -4.67 -14.95
N ASP A 252 -5.44 -3.44 -15.37
CA ASP A 252 -6.48 -2.58 -15.89
C ASP A 252 -6.74 -2.81 -17.39
N TYR A 253 -5.70 -3.08 -18.18
CA TYR A 253 -5.80 -3.26 -19.63
C TYR A 253 -5.77 -4.72 -20.09
N GLY A 254 -5.20 -5.62 -19.31
CA GLY A 254 -4.98 -7.01 -19.71
C GLY A 254 -6.21 -7.91 -19.66
N ARG A 255 -7.35 -7.42 -19.17
CA ARG A 255 -8.56 -8.23 -18.97
C ARG A 255 -9.47 -8.16 -20.20
N PRO A 256 -10.18 -9.26 -20.54
CA PRO A 256 -11.30 -9.20 -21.50
C PRO A 256 -12.35 -8.20 -21.01
N GLY A 257 -12.75 -7.26 -21.87
CA GLY A 257 -13.62 -6.13 -21.49
C GLY A 257 -12.92 -5.08 -20.62
N GLY A 258 -11.59 -5.01 -20.70
CA GLY A 258 -10.72 -4.17 -19.91
C GLY A 258 -11.17 -2.71 -19.82
N ARG A 259 -10.80 -2.07 -18.74
CA ARG A 259 -11.19 -0.69 -18.41
C ARG A 259 -10.65 0.25 -19.49
N ASN A 260 -11.51 1.14 -20.00
CA ASN A 260 -11.09 2.09 -21.01
C ASN A 260 -10.06 3.10 -20.46
N LEU A 261 -9.37 3.80 -21.36
CA LEU A 261 -8.35 4.80 -20.99
C LEU A 261 -8.90 5.84 -19.99
N MET A 262 -10.15 6.28 -20.15
CA MET A 262 -10.76 7.28 -19.27
C MET A 262 -10.87 6.75 -17.83
N PHE A 263 -11.29 5.50 -17.65
CA PHE A 263 -11.35 4.88 -16.32
C PHE A 263 -9.95 4.76 -15.69
N TYR A 264 -8.94 4.37 -16.46
CA TYR A 264 -7.55 4.32 -15.99
C TYR A 264 -7.05 5.69 -15.55
N LEU A 265 -7.28 6.72 -16.37
CA LEU A 265 -6.89 8.10 -16.04
C LEU A 265 -7.57 8.58 -14.75
N GLN A 266 -8.86 8.32 -14.59
CA GLN A 266 -9.59 8.73 -13.38
C GLN A 266 -9.16 7.98 -12.13
N THR A 267 -8.99 6.67 -12.20
CA THR A 267 -8.74 5.82 -11.01
C THR A 267 -7.26 5.68 -10.70
N ARG A 268 -6.38 5.53 -11.70
CA ARG A 268 -4.95 5.29 -11.48
C ARG A 268 -4.11 6.57 -11.58
N VAL A 269 -4.51 7.51 -12.42
CA VAL A 269 -3.77 8.77 -12.51
C VAL A 269 -4.28 9.74 -11.45
N LEU A 270 -5.53 10.17 -11.53
CA LEU A 270 -6.05 11.22 -10.65
C LEU A 270 -6.19 10.76 -9.18
N SER A 271 -6.79 9.61 -8.92
CA SER A 271 -6.97 9.17 -7.52
C SER A 271 -5.64 8.80 -6.86
N LEU A 272 -4.75 8.07 -7.55
CA LEU A 272 -3.48 7.66 -6.96
C LEU A 272 -2.50 8.82 -6.74
N ILE A 273 -2.55 9.92 -7.54
CA ILE A 273 -1.71 11.09 -7.26
C ILE A 273 -2.10 11.72 -5.91
N LEU A 274 -3.41 11.90 -5.66
CA LEU A 274 -3.91 12.43 -4.40
C LEU A 274 -3.53 11.52 -3.24
N MET A 275 -3.73 10.20 -3.40
CA MET A 275 -3.42 9.22 -2.37
C MET A 275 -1.91 9.10 -2.12
N SER A 276 -1.06 9.22 -3.16
CA SER A 276 0.40 9.20 -2.98
C SER A 276 0.90 10.36 -2.12
N ILE A 277 0.29 11.54 -2.27
CA ILE A 277 0.62 12.72 -1.45
C ILE A 277 0.20 12.49 0.01
N VAL A 278 -1.03 12.01 0.24
CA VAL A 278 -1.53 11.73 1.59
C VAL A 278 -0.71 10.64 2.28
N LEU A 279 -0.40 9.53 1.59
CA LEU A 279 0.43 8.45 2.12
C LEU A 279 1.85 8.92 2.45
N THR A 280 2.43 9.80 1.63
CA THR A 280 3.73 10.43 1.93
C THR A 280 3.64 11.31 3.18
N TRP A 281 2.58 12.10 3.30
CA TRP A 281 2.34 12.93 4.48
C TRP A 281 2.17 12.08 5.74
N LEU A 282 1.33 11.06 5.72
CA LEU A 282 1.12 10.13 6.84
C LEU A 282 2.42 9.41 7.23
N TYR A 283 3.20 8.95 6.25
CA TYR A 283 4.50 8.33 6.47
C TYR A 283 5.44 9.26 7.24
N ASN A 284 5.58 10.50 6.78
CA ASN A 284 6.48 11.47 7.40
C ASN A 284 5.98 11.89 8.80
N ARG A 285 4.69 12.14 8.97
CA ARG A 285 4.08 12.55 10.24
C ARG A 285 4.08 11.44 11.29
N SER A 286 4.01 10.19 10.89
CA SER A 286 4.09 9.03 11.80
C SER A 286 5.53 8.63 12.15
N GLY A 287 6.55 9.36 11.65
CA GLY A 287 7.96 9.02 11.87
C GLY A 287 8.42 7.79 11.06
N GLY A 288 7.86 7.57 9.89
CA GLY A 288 8.19 6.43 9.02
C GLY A 288 7.48 5.13 9.39
N ASN A 289 6.37 5.21 10.13
CA ASN A 289 5.61 4.02 10.54
C ASN A 289 4.79 3.45 9.37
N LEU A 290 5.15 2.26 8.90
CA LEU A 290 4.49 1.60 7.78
C LEU A 290 3.09 1.10 8.13
N LEU A 291 2.79 0.78 9.40
CA LEU A 291 1.43 0.39 9.79
C LEU A 291 0.44 1.53 9.59
N THR A 292 0.86 2.78 9.86
CA THR A 292 0.02 3.96 9.62
C THR A 292 -0.38 4.08 8.15
N VAL A 293 0.57 3.95 7.22
CA VAL A 293 0.27 4.03 5.79
C VAL A 293 -0.48 2.80 5.29
N ALA A 294 -0.20 1.62 5.86
CA ALA A 294 -0.92 0.39 5.51
C ALA A 294 -2.40 0.43 5.93
N ILE A 295 -2.71 0.99 7.11
CA ILE A 295 -4.09 1.23 7.56
C ILE A 295 -4.82 2.16 6.59
N PHE A 296 -4.20 3.26 6.19
CA PHE A 296 -4.81 4.18 5.23
C PHE A 296 -5.02 3.54 3.86
N HIS A 297 -4.02 2.79 3.37
CA HIS A 297 -4.08 2.06 2.10
C HIS A 297 -5.23 1.03 2.11
N ALA A 298 -5.32 0.21 3.16
CA ALA A 298 -6.43 -0.72 3.32
C ALA A 298 -7.80 0.00 3.36
N GLY A 299 -7.85 1.16 4.00
CA GLY A 299 -9.03 2.02 4.04
C GLY A 299 -9.43 2.53 2.65
N MET A 300 -8.48 2.96 1.82
CA MET A 300 -8.79 3.44 0.47
C MET A 300 -9.25 2.32 -0.47
N ASP A 301 -8.82 1.08 -0.23
CA ASP A 301 -9.28 -0.10 -0.97
C ASP A 301 -10.64 -0.63 -0.48
N THR A 302 -11.12 -0.19 0.68
CA THR A 302 -12.32 -0.74 1.32
C THR A 302 -13.44 0.29 1.46
N PHE A 303 -13.17 1.41 2.09
CA PHE A 303 -14.23 2.35 2.50
C PHE A 303 -15.07 2.92 1.36
N PRO A 304 -14.52 3.27 0.18
CA PRO A 304 -15.35 3.71 -0.95
C PRO A 304 -16.36 2.68 -1.44
N PHE A 305 -16.12 1.39 -1.15
CA PHE A 305 -17.01 0.28 -1.57
C PHE A 305 -18.04 -0.09 -0.52
N VAL A 306 -17.77 0.20 0.76
CA VAL A 306 -18.64 -0.21 1.87
C VAL A 306 -19.34 0.96 2.57
N LEU A 307 -18.91 2.18 2.39
CA LEU A 307 -19.52 3.34 3.02
C LEU A 307 -20.30 4.16 2.01
N PRO A 308 -21.41 4.81 2.43
CA PRO A 308 -22.09 5.78 1.60
C PRO A 308 -21.16 6.96 1.30
N TYR A 309 -21.29 7.51 0.12
CA TYR A 309 -20.51 8.66 -0.31
C TYR A 309 -21.39 9.73 -0.99
N SER A 310 -20.83 10.90 -1.19
CA SER A 310 -21.47 12.02 -1.88
C SER A 310 -20.56 12.51 -3.01
N PRO A 311 -21.09 13.10 -4.08
CA PRO A 311 -20.28 13.77 -5.11
C PRO A 311 -19.32 14.83 -4.54
N ILE A 312 -19.61 15.39 -3.33
CA ILE A 312 -18.76 16.36 -2.65
C ILE A 312 -17.51 15.69 -2.04
N SER A 313 -17.49 14.37 -1.85
CA SER A 313 -16.36 13.67 -1.21
C SER A 313 -15.05 13.85 -1.98
N LEU A 314 -15.07 13.81 -3.32
CA LEU A 314 -13.85 14.00 -4.12
C LEU A 314 -13.29 15.44 -4.02
N PRO A 315 -14.08 16.51 -4.16
CA PRO A 315 -13.62 17.87 -3.84
C PRO A 315 -13.01 18.01 -2.44
N LEU A 316 -13.58 17.35 -1.43
CA LEU A 316 -13.03 17.38 -0.07
C LEU A 316 -11.68 16.68 0.04
N VAL A 317 -11.48 15.57 -0.67
CA VAL A 317 -10.15 14.94 -0.77
C VAL A 317 -9.14 15.90 -1.39
N VAL A 318 -9.50 16.62 -2.45
CA VAL A 318 -8.61 17.62 -3.08
C VAL A 318 -8.27 18.74 -2.08
N VAL A 319 -9.27 19.29 -1.40
CA VAL A 319 -9.05 20.33 -0.36
C VAL A 319 -8.15 19.81 0.76
N TRP A 320 -8.35 18.59 1.23
CA TRP A 320 -7.48 17.96 2.21
C TRP A 320 -6.04 17.81 1.72
N VAL A 321 -5.85 17.35 0.49
CA VAL A 321 -4.51 17.24 -0.12
C VAL A 321 -3.82 18.61 -0.21
N LEU A 322 -4.54 19.65 -0.66
CA LEU A 322 -4.00 21.00 -0.69
C LEU A 322 -3.63 21.50 0.71
N TYR A 323 -4.50 21.24 1.70
CA TYR A 323 -4.23 21.57 3.09
C TYR A 323 -2.94 20.92 3.60
N VAL A 324 -2.74 19.61 3.42
CA VAL A 324 -1.53 18.93 3.94
C VAL A 324 -0.27 19.40 3.22
N ILE A 325 -0.36 19.69 1.92
CA ILE A 325 0.77 20.26 1.16
C ILE A 325 1.20 21.60 1.77
N VAL A 326 0.24 22.48 2.06
CA VAL A 326 0.52 23.83 2.58
C VAL A 326 0.92 23.78 4.06
N ALA A 327 0.16 23.08 4.91
CA ALA A 327 0.39 23.02 6.34
C ALA A 327 1.77 22.43 6.68
N ASP A 328 2.20 21.41 5.95
CA ASP A 328 3.49 20.76 6.17
C ASP A 328 4.60 21.27 5.25
N LYS A 329 4.30 22.29 4.42
CA LYS A 329 5.27 22.86 3.47
C LYS A 329 5.97 21.77 2.66
N MET A 330 5.20 20.80 2.16
CA MET A 330 5.73 19.59 1.52
C MET A 330 6.64 19.87 0.31
N TRP A 331 6.63 21.10 -0.22
CA TRP A 331 7.57 21.56 -1.26
C TRP A 331 8.97 21.86 -0.73
N ARG A 332 9.15 21.97 0.59
CA ARG A 332 10.48 22.23 1.19
C ARG A 332 11.17 20.90 1.48
N ARG A 333 12.49 20.88 1.24
CA ARG A 333 13.30 19.76 1.72
C ARG A 333 13.37 19.84 3.25
N PRO A 334 13.26 18.69 3.97
CA PRO A 334 13.59 18.68 5.39
C PRO A 334 15.01 19.21 5.58
N SER A 335 15.22 20.09 6.55
CA SER A 335 16.57 20.43 7.02
C SER A 335 17.21 19.15 7.57
N ARG A 336 18.36 18.79 7.03
CA ARG A 336 19.15 17.64 7.52
C ARG A 336 19.69 17.94 8.90
#